data_aa837cd18ca62ff884f7ff11aba05789
#
_entry.id   aa837cd18ca62ff884f7ff11aba05789
#
_cell.length_a   1.000
_cell.length_b   1.000
_cell.length_c   1.000
_cell.angle_alpha   90.00
_cell.angle_beta   90.00
_cell.angle_gamma   90.00
#
_symmetry.space_group_name_H-M   'P 1'
#
loop_
_entity.id
_entity.type
_entity.pdbx_description
1 polymer ?
#
loop_
_entity_poly.entity_id
_entity_poly.type
_entity_poly.pdbx_seq_one_letter_code
_entity_poly.pdbx_strand_id
1 'polypeptide(L)'
;MHVQKKSMTKLDLAVLSSLSESYTLLPFMIFSSLLSGEPDTVNFFVPVLILYSIERACIIGIRGFGEINNPYRILKDGLFMALSGAILMILSYLYRPLLMVSALLVGVGLAPMRAMFIPLFSKMVEKDTSLKKGKTLGLIMYLLMMIFVMVLRNNRLPIIPIFFLLYIAYITFIVLRIDGDEIYENKKAFDSSKRNPVFFLFGVLALLSLLILRQYQMSGVSVLMWLTPLTIVIFFAVELYRRRKYKDYTFQTYWVGGIKCFIMLYSLVFHTSVGNTSMAMMVYLAIAISGIGSDIVRKIMSKKIKGPALSNLCIILSSLFVFLLTLPSKVLNIVGIILSSIFANIVVAEVNVNYMNDKRYVPEERALVKTRLQTAGSIMEQLVLFFTIYIVGEAGIHENLLEPYVAGTPNPEIALILRATGLICSFMLLIVAILIVCVAGKKRNK
;
A
#
# COMPACT_ATOMS: atom_id res chain seq x y z
N MET A 1 23.74 15.14 31.73
CA MET A 1 22.51 15.89 31.53
C MET A 1 21.35 14.89 31.43
N HIS A 2 20.67 14.56 32.56
CA HIS A 2 19.50 13.71 32.55
C HIS A 2 18.35 14.51 31.93
N VAL A 3 18.09 14.32 30.65
CA VAL A 3 16.87 14.82 30.00
C VAL A 3 15.73 14.07 30.69
N GLN A 4 14.94 14.79 31.46
CA GLN A 4 13.71 14.28 32.08
C GLN A 4 12.84 13.69 30.97
N LYS A 5 12.74 12.36 30.91
CA LYS A 5 11.97 11.62 29.91
C LYS A 5 10.50 11.97 30.08
N LYS A 6 10.01 12.87 29.23
CA LYS A 6 8.63 13.31 29.23
C LYS A 6 7.75 12.17 28.74
N SER A 7 6.74 11.77 29.48
CA SER A 7 5.79 10.73 29.06
C SER A 7 5.17 11.10 27.72
N MET A 8 5.02 10.12 26.82
CA MET A 8 4.42 10.29 25.51
C MET A 8 2.98 10.80 25.65
N THR A 9 2.65 11.84 24.94
CA THR A 9 1.29 12.43 24.96
C THR A 9 0.38 11.68 23.98
N LYS A 10 -0.95 11.78 24.18
CA LYS A 10 -1.94 11.25 23.23
C LYS A 10 -1.79 11.86 21.84
N LEU A 11 -1.35 13.14 21.76
CA LEU A 11 -1.10 13.83 20.51
C LEU A 11 0.13 13.26 19.80
N ASP A 12 1.23 13.01 20.51
CA ASP A 12 2.44 12.38 19.93
C ASP A 12 2.08 11.04 19.29
N LEU A 13 1.30 10.23 19.99
CA LEU A 13 0.85 8.94 19.47
C LEU A 13 -0.10 9.10 18.27
N ALA A 14 -0.96 10.12 18.28
CA ALA A 14 -1.85 10.40 17.15
C ALA A 14 -1.04 10.72 15.88
N VAL A 15 -0.01 11.56 15.99
CA VAL A 15 0.88 11.90 14.87
C VAL A 15 1.63 10.69 14.36
N LEU A 16 2.20 9.88 15.25
CA LEU A 16 2.89 8.64 14.86
C LEU A 16 1.94 7.62 14.21
N SER A 17 0.72 7.49 14.76
CA SER A 17 -0.32 6.63 14.20
C SER A 17 -0.80 7.13 12.83
N SER A 18 -0.89 8.45 12.61
CA SER A 18 -1.28 9.02 11.32
C SER A 18 -0.29 8.63 10.21
N LEU A 19 1.02 8.64 10.48
CA LEU A 19 2.01 8.16 9.52
C LEU A 19 1.89 6.66 9.27
N SER A 20 1.65 5.85 10.32
CA SER A 20 1.45 4.40 10.17
C SER A 20 0.24 4.04 9.28
N GLU A 21 -0.79 4.86 9.25
CA GLU A 21 -1.95 4.65 8.36
C GLU A 21 -1.74 5.27 6.97
N SER A 22 -0.95 6.34 6.87
CA SER A 22 -0.73 7.10 5.63
C SER A 22 0.55 6.74 4.88
N TYR A 23 1.38 5.85 5.41
CA TYR A 23 2.77 5.60 4.98
C TYR A 23 2.94 5.33 3.47
N THR A 24 1.94 4.78 2.80
CA THR A 24 1.91 4.58 1.35
C THR A 24 1.18 5.72 0.63
N LEU A 25 -0.06 6.03 1.06
CA LEU A 25 -0.94 6.92 0.30
C LEU A 25 -0.48 8.38 0.33
N LEU A 26 0.00 8.88 1.48
CA LEU A 26 0.43 10.26 1.61
C LEU A 26 1.67 10.57 0.75
N PRO A 27 2.77 9.80 0.79
CA PRO A 27 3.90 10.01 -0.11
C PRO A 27 3.50 9.88 -1.57
N PHE A 28 2.67 8.88 -1.92
CA PHE A 28 2.19 8.69 -3.29
C PHE A 28 1.45 9.92 -3.81
N MET A 29 0.55 10.48 -3.00
CA MET A 29 -0.20 11.69 -3.32
C MET A 29 0.73 12.92 -3.45
N ILE A 30 1.72 13.06 -2.57
CA ILE A 30 2.71 14.14 -2.60
C ILE A 30 3.53 14.06 -3.90
N PHE A 31 4.14 12.92 -4.21
CA PHE A 31 4.91 12.75 -5.43
C PHE A 31 4.04 12.97 -6.68
N SER A 32 2.81 12.47 -6.70
CA SER A 32 1.86 12.72 -7.81
C SER A 32 1.53 14.21 -7.95
N SER A 33 1.40 14.95 -6.85
CA SER A 33 1.11 16.39 -6.89
C SER A 33 2.29 17.22 -7.43
N LEU A 34 3.53 16.81 -7.12
CA LEU A 34 4.74 17.48 -7.62
C LEU A 34 4.95 17.31 -9.12
N LEU A 35 4.33 16.29 -9.69
CA LEU A 35 4.44 15.97 -11.11
C LEU A 35 3.31 16.59 -11.93
N SER A 36 2.18 16.97 -11.34
CA SER A 36 0.98 17.44 -12.05
C SER A 36 1.14 18.78 -12.81
N GLY A 37 2.27 19.44 -12.74
CA GLY A 37 2.54 20.74 -13.39
C GLY A 37 3.45 20.69 -14.62
N GLU A 38 3.99 19.54 -15.02
CA GLU A 38 4.99 19.43 -16.10
C GLU A 38 4.63 18.28 -17.07
N PRO A 39 3.86 18.54 -18.15
CA PRO A 39 3.36 17.50 -19.03
C PRO A 39 4.36 16.86 -20.00
N ASP A 40 5.58 17.39 -20.13
CA ASP A 40 6.40 17.14 -21.34
C ASP A 40 7.51 16.08 -21.22
N THR A 41 7.53 15.19 -20.23
CA THR A 41 8.60 14.20 -20.18
C THR A 41 8.11 12.78 -19.96
N VAL A 42 8.59 11.86 -20.81
CA VAL A 42 8.51 10.39 -20.64
C VAL A 42 8.94 9.93 -19.23
N ASN A 43 9.59 10.80 -18.47
CA ASN A 43 10.06 10.59 -17.11
C ASN A 43 9.10 11.09 -16.02
N PHE A 44 7.92 11.59 -16.39
CA PHE A 44 6.97 12.22 -15.47
C PHE A 44 6.61 11.33 -14.27
N PHE A 45 6.22 10.08 -14.51
CA PHE A 45 5.77 9.15 -13.46
C PHE A 45 6.89 8.32 -12.80
N VAL A 46 8.13 8.48 -13.23
CA VAL A 46 9.27 7.69 -12.74
C VAL A 46 9.44 7.75 -11.22
N PRO A 47 9.42 8.92 -10.56
CA PRO A 47 9.57 8.97 -9.10
C PRO A 47 8.47 8.23 -8.35
N VAL A 48 7.22 8.29 -8.84
CA VAL A 48 6.07 7.59 -8.25
C VAL A 48 6.23 6.07 -8.41
N LEU A 49 6.69 5.61 -9.57
CA LEU A 49 6.95 4.20 -9.83
C LEU A 49 8.12 3.66 -8.99
N ILE A 50 9.19 4.45 -8.83
CA ILE A 50 10.31 4.11 -7.94
C ILE A 50 9.80 3.98 -6.50
N LEU A 51 9.09 4.98 -6.00
CA LEU A 51 8.51 4.96 -4.65
C LEU A 51 7.71 3.69 -4.41
N TYR A 52 6.77 3.39 -5.31
CA TYR A 52 5.90 2.22 -5.20
C TYR A 52 6.68 0.90 -5.26
N SER A 53 7.57 0.77 -6.23
CA SER A 53 8.33 -0.47 -6.45
C SER A 53 9.27 -0.78 -5.30
N ILE A 54 10.00 0.22 -4.82
CA ILE A 54 10.94 0.10 -3.69
C ILE A 54 10.18 -0.21 -2.40
N GLU A 55 9.07 0.46 -2.12
CA GLU A 55 8.25 0.17 -0.93
C GLU A 55 7.85 -1.31 -0.89
N ARG A 56 7.37 -1.85 -2.01
CA ARG A 56 6.93 -3.25 -2.12
C ARG A 56 8.09 -4.24 -1.99
N ALA A 57 9.19 -3.96 -2.68
CA ALA A 57 10.41 -4.78 -2.65
C ALA A 57 10.99 -4.85 -1.22
N CYS A 58 11.07 -3.70 -0.53
CA CYS A 58 11.61 -3.63 0.83
C CYS A 58 10.78 -4.44 1.83
N ILE A 59 9.44 -4.36 1.78
CA ILE A 59 8.55 -5.14 2.67
C ILE A 59 8.77 -6.65 2.47
N ILE A 60 8.96 -7.10 1.23
CA ILE A 60 9.21 -8.51 0.93
C ILE A 60 10.62 -8.91 1.39
N GLY A 61 11.61 -8.09 1.06
CA GLY A 61 13.03 -8.40 1.24
C GLY A 61 13.55 -8.26 2.68
N ILE A 62 12.91 -7.43 3.52
CA ILE A 62 13.43 -7.07 4.85
C ILE A 62 13.70 -8.29 5.75
N ARG A 63 12.93 -9.37 5.62
CA ARG A 63 13.15 -10.62 6.36
C ARG A 63 14.44 -11.35 5.94
N GLY A 64 15.00 -11.00 4.79
CA GLY A 64 16.29 -11.49 4.33
C GLY A 64 17.45 -11.13 5.25
N PHE A 65 17.36 -10.01 5.95
CA PHE A 65 18.38 -9.57 6.92
C PHE A 65 18.37 -10.39 8.23
N GLY A 66 17.30 -11.13 8.53
CA GLY A 66 17.15 -11.95 9.72
C GLY A 66 15.76 -11.83 10.34
N GLU A 67 15.56 -12.51 11.48
CA GLU A 67 14.35 -12.38 12.30
C GLU A 67 14.34 -11.02 13.00
N ILE A 68 13.18 -10.38 13.07
CA ILE A 68 13.06 -9.06 13.68
C ILE A 68 13.01 -9.21 15.20
N ASN A 69 14.01 -8.64 15.86
CA ASN A 69 14.12 -8.63 17.32
C ASN A 69 13.77 -7.25 17.92
N ASN A 70 14.07 -6.17 17.19
CA ASN A 70 13.83 -4.81 17.66
C ASN A 70 13.17 -3.95 16.56
N PRO A 71 11.82 -3.95 16.47
CA PRO A 71 11.09 -3.12 15.52
C PRO A 71 11.34 -1.62 15.67
N TYR A 72 11.65 -1.15 16.87
CA TYR A 72 11.93 0.27 17.12
C TYR A 72 13.17 0.77 16.35
N ARG A 73 14.27 -0.02 16.32
CA ARG A 73 15.48 0.35 15.57
C ARG A 73 15.19 0.46 14.07
N ILE A 74 14.48 -0.51 13.52
CA ILE A 74 14.08 -0.49 12.10
C ILE A 74 13.21 0.73 11.78
N LEU A 75 12.26 1.05 12.68
CA LEU A 75 11.42 2.22 12.55
C LEU A 75 12.24 3.52 12.57
N LYS A 76 13.17 3.65 13.52
CA LYS A 76 14.05 4.81 13.67
C LYS A 76 14.91 5.01 12.44
N ASP A 77 15.61 3.97 11.98
CA ASP A 77 16.50 4.04 10.82
C ASP A 77 15.70 4.36 9.54
N GLY A 78 14.50 3.77 9.38
CA GLY A 78 13.58 4.09 8.29
C GLY A 78 13.14 5.57 8.29
N LEU A 79 12.85 6.14 9.46
CA LEU A 79 12.49 7.56 9.57
C LEU A 79 13.66 8.49 9.20
N PHE A 80 14.89 8.16 9.55
CA PHE A 80 16.05 8.93 9.11
C PHE A 80 16.22 8.88 7.59
N MET A 81 16.01 7.72 6.96
CA MET A 81 16.02 7.61 5.48
C MET A 81 14.90 8.45 4.86
N ALA A 82 13.69 8.38 5.41
CA ALA A 82 12.55 9.17 4.92
C ALA A 82 12.79 10.68 5.09
N LEU A 83 13.41 11.10 6.19
CA LEU A 83 13.79 12.50 6.45
C LEU A 83 14.81 12.99 5.41
N SER A 84 15.85 12.19 5.14
CA SER A 84 16.82 12.50 4.08
C SER A 84 16.16 12.61 2.71
N GLY A 85 15.22 11.70 2.41
CA GLY A 85 14.42 11.76 1.19
C GLY A 85 13.56 13.01 1.11
N ALA A 86 12.93 13.45 2.21
CA ALA A 86 12.13 14.68 2.25
C ALA A 86 12.99 15.94 2.03
N ILE A 87 14.24 15.97 2.51
CA ILE A 87 15.20 17.05 2.21
C ILE A 87 15.51 17.07 0.71
N LEU A 88 15.82 15.91 0.10
CA LEU A 88 16.09 15.83 -1.33
C LEU A 88 14.86 16.20 -2.18
N MET A 89 13.63 15.96 -1.69
CA MET A 89 12.41 16.40 -2.33
C MET A 89 12.35 17.94 -2.46
N ILE A 90 12.78 18.68 -1.44
CA ILE A 90 12.87 20.14 -1.51
C ILE A 90 13.98 20.56 -2.48
N LEU A 91 15.15 19.92 -2.38
CA LEU A 91 16.28 20.21 -3.27
C LEU A 91 16.00 19.88 -4.74
N SER A 92 15.00 19.02 -5.01
CA SER A 92 14.58 18.70 -6.39
C SER A 92 13.99 19.89 -7.16
N TYR A 93 13.61 20.96 -6.48
CA TYR A 93 13.25 22.24 -7.15
C TYR A 93 14.46 22.94 -7.79
N LEU A 94 15.67 22.67 -7.29
CA LEU A 94 16.92 23.17 -7.86
C LEU A 94 17.47 22.20 -8.91
N TYR A 95 17.37 20.90 -8.67
CA TYR A 95 17.89 19.85 -9.55
C TYR A 95 16.92 18.65 -9.60
N ARG A 96 16.11 18.59 -10.64
CA ARG A 96 14.99 17.64 -10.80
C ARG A 96 15.32 16.16 -10.57
N PRO A 97 16.48 15.62 -11.04
CA PRO A 97 16.84 14.21 -10.80
C PRO A 97 16.87 13.79 -9.33
N LEU A 98 17.07 14.74 -8.39
CA LEU A 98 17.02 14.45 -6.95
C LEU A 98 15.66 13.91 -6.50
N LEU A 99 14.57 14.16 -7.26
CA LEU A 99 13.26 13.63 -6.95
C LEU A 99 13.22 12.10 -7.05
N MET A 100 14.01 11.48 -7.95
CA MET A 100 14.12 10.02 -8.06
C MET A 100 14.84 9.43 -6.83
N VAL A 101 15.92 10.07 -6.39
CA VAL A 101 16.65 9.66 -5.19
C VAL A 101 15.79 9.86 -3.94
N SER A 102 15.04 10.96 -3.89
CA SER A 102 14.04 11.22 -2.84
C SER A 102 13.01 10.10 -2.77
N ALA A 103 12.43 9.70 -3.92
CA ALA A 103 11.44 8.63 -3.99
C ALA A 103 11.99 7.29 -3.49
N LEU A 104 13.27 6.98 -3.82
CA LEU A 104 13.95 5.79 -3.34
C LEU A 104 14.09 5.82 -1.81
N LEU A 105 14.63 6.91 -1.25
CA LEU A 105 14.87 7.03 0.20
C LEU A 105 13.56 7.04 1.01
N VAL A 106 12.54 7.77 0.55
CA VAL A 106 11.22 7.78 1.17
C VAL A 106 10.58 6.40 1.09
N GLY A 107 10.67 5.72 -0.06
CA GLY A 107 10.12 4.38 -0.27
C GLY A 107 10.75 3.34 0.65
N VAL A 108 12.09 3.29 0.74
CA VAL A 108 12.81 2.39 1.67
C VAL A 108 12.46 2.73 3.12
N GLY A 109 12.48 4.01 3.46
CA GLY A 109 12.29 4.47 4.84
C GLY A 109 10.90 4.21 5.39
N LEU A 110 9.86 4.42 4.58
CA LEU A 110 8.48 4.24 5.02
C LEU A 110 7.93 2.83 4.79
N ALA A 111 8.56 2.01 3.95
CA ALA A 111 8.12 0.64 3.69
C ALA A 111 7.80 -0.18 4.95
N PRO A 112 8.68 -0.27 5.96
CA PRO A 112 8.43 -1.07 7.15
C PRO A 112 7.54 -0.37 8.19
N MET A 113 7.17 0.91 7.97
CA MET A 113 6.58 1.79 8.98
C MET A 113 5.41 1.14 9.73
N ARG A 114 4.39 0.69 9.00
CA ARG A 114 3.20 0.08 9.62
C ARG A 114 3.51 -1.23 10.32
N ALA A 115 4.35 -2.06 9.71
CA ALA A 115 4.70 -3.38 10.23
C ALA A 115 5.50 -3.29 11.53
N MET A 116 6.36 -2.27 11.66
CA MET A 116 7.19 -2.02 12.85
C MET A 116 6.46 -1.23 13.94
N PHE A 117 5.55 -0.32 13.53
CA PHE A 117 4.77 0.46 14.48
C PHE A 117 3.76 -0.40 15.27
N ILE A 118 3.11 -1.37 14.63
CA ILE A 118 2.06 -2.18 15.30
C ILE A 118 2.58 -2.91 16.55
N PRO A 119 3.70 -3.68 16.52
CA PRO A 119 4.22 -4.33 17.71
C PRO A 119 4.73 -3.33 18.77
N LEU A 120 5.35 -2.22 18.35
CA LEU A 120 5.75 -1.15 19.27
C LEU A 120 4.54 -0.54 19.97
N PHE A 121 3.49 -0.18 19.22
CA PHE A 121 2.24 0.36 19.75
C PHE A 121 1.57 -0.60 20.73
N SER A 122 1.54 -1.91 20.45
CA SER A 122 0.98 -2.91 21.33
C SER A 122 1.66 -2.89 22.69
N LYS A 123 2.99 -2.94 22.73
CA LYS A 123 3.78 -2.87 23.96
C LYS A 123 3.60 -1.56 24.73
N MET A 124 3.43 -0.43 24.01
CA MET A 124 3.17 0.87 24.64
C MET A 124 1.79 0.92 25.29
N VAL A 125 0.76 0.40 24.60
CA VAL A 125 -0.63 0.35 25.13
C VAL A 125 -0.76 -0.62 26.29
N GLU A 126 0.03 -1.68 26.34
CA GLU A 126 0.10 -2.58 27.50
C GLU A 126 0.58 -1.84 28.76
N LYS A 127 1.50 -0.87 28.60
CA LYS A 127 1.98 -0.01 29.69
C LYS A 127 0.99 1.12 30.06
N ASP A 128 0.33 1.72 29.05
CA ASP A 128 -0.64 2.81 29.24
C ASP A 128 -1.83 2.67 28.29
N THR A 129 -2.95 2.19 28.83
CA THR A 129 -4.21 1.97 28.06
C THR A 129 -4.85 3.27 27.56
N SER A 130 -4.51 4.44 28.14
CA SER A 130 -5.06 5.74 27.74
C SER A 130 -4.63 6.12 26.30
N LEU A 131 -3.52 5.55 25.85
CA LEU A 131 -2.95 5.76 24.51
C LEU A 131 -3.83 5.23 23.36
N LYS A 132 -4.76 4.29 23.63
CA LYS A 132 -5.68 3.76 22.60
C LYS A 132 -6.45 4.84 21.86
N LYS A 133 -6.84 5.92 22.55
CA LYS A 133 -7.56 7.06 21.93
C LYS A 133 -6.70 7.82 20.90
N GLY A 134 -5.37 7.79 21.02
CA GLY A 134 -4.46 8.40 20.07
C GLY A 134 -4.57 7.84 18.66
N LYS A 135 -4.87 6.53 18.52
CA LYS A 135 -5.03 5.91 17.20
C LYS A 135 -6.21 6.50 16.40
N THR A 136 -7.36 6.72 17.04
CA THR A 136 -8.53 7.33 16.37
C THR A 136 -8.24 8.77 15.94
N LEU A 137 -7.57 9.55 16.80
CA LEU A 137 -7.14 10.90 16.48
C LEU A 137 -6.13 10.90 15.31
N GLY A 138 -5.24 9.90 15.26
CA GLY A 138 -4.29 9.73 14.15
C GLY A 138 -4.96 9.52 12.79
N LEU A 139 -6.08 8.81 12.75
CA LEU A 139 -6.84 8.64 11.50
C LEU A 139 -7.46 9.97 11.03
N ILE A 140 -7.95 10.79 11.96
CA ILE A 140 -8.48 12.14 11.64
C ILE A 140 -7.34 13.03 11.12
N MET A 141 -6.18 13.03 11.77
CA MET A 141 -5.00 13.78 11.31
C MET A 141 -4.56 13.34 9.92
N TYR A 142 -4.57 12.04 9.64
CA TYR A 142 -4.28 11.52 8.31
C TYR A 142 -5.22 12.09 7.24
N LEU A 143 -6.53 12.12 7.48
CA LEU A 143 -7.49 12.72 6.56
C LEU A 143 -7.22 14.20 6.33
N LEU A 144 -6.97 14.96 7.39
CA LEU A 144 -6.65 16.39 7.30
C LEU A 144 -5.40 16.64 6.45
N MET A 145 -4.37 15.80 6.58
CA MET A 145 -3.16 15.88 5.75
C MET A 145 -3.45 15.59 4.27
N MET A 146 -4.29 14.60 3.97
CA MET A 146 -4.69 14.29 2.59
C MET A 146 -5.45 15.47 1.96
N ILE A 147 -6.39 16.06 2.70
CA ILE A 147 -7.12 17.27 2.27
C ILE A 147 -6.15 18.44 2.04
N PHE A 148 -5.19 18.66 2.96
CA PHE A 148 -4.19 19.71 2.83
C PHE A 148 -3.37 19.58 1.55
N VAL A 149 -2.82 18.39 1.25
CA VAL A 149 -2.08 18.12 0.03
C VAL A 149 -2.97 18.32 -1.20
N MET A 150 -4.23 17.86 -1.15
CA MET A 150 -5.18 18.01 -2.25
C MET A 150 -5.48 19.48 -2.58
N VAL A 151 -5.67 20.33 -1.57
CA VAL A 151 -5.94 21.77 -1.74
C VAL A 151 -4.73 22.50 -2.33
N LEU A 152 -3.53 22.13 -1.88
CA LEU A 152 -2.28 22.81 -2.29
C LEU A 152 -1.62 22.22 -3.53
N ARG A 153 -2.16 21.18 -4.14
CA ARG A 153 -1.53 20.44 -5.26
C ARG A 153 -1.11 21.31 -6.45
N ASN A 154 -1.84 22.39 -6.73
CA ASN A 154 -1.57 23.27 -7.85
C ASN A 154 -0.62 24.44 -7.47
N ASN A 155 -0.10 24.44 -6.25
CA ASN A 155 0.80 25.49 -5.79
C ASN A 155 2.22 25.21 -6.31
N ARG A 156 2.82 26.17 -7.01
CA ARG A 156 4.20 26.08 -7.53
C ARG A 156 5.27 26.23 -6.45
N LEU A 157 4.92 26.74 -5.29
CA LEU A 157 5.85 26.87 -4.17
C LEU A 157 6.08 25.50 -3.50
N PRO A 158 7.26 25.27 -2.88
CA PRO A 158 7.60 24.00 -2.24
C PRO A 158 6.89 23.79 -0.88
N ILE A 159 5.64 24.25 -0.75
CA ILE A 159 4.86 24.18 0.50
C ILE A 159 4.61 22.71 0.90
N ILE A 160 4.21 21.88 -0.06
CA ILE A 160 3.93 20.45 0.19
C ILE A 160 5.19 19.70 0.64
N PRO A 161 6.35 19.79 -0.06
CA PRO A 161 7.59 19.17 0.41
C PRO A 161 8.07 19.68 1.76
N ILE A 162 7.97 21.00 2.03
CA ILE A 162 8.33 21.58 3.33
C ILE A 162 7.43 21.02 4.43
N PHE A 163 6.11 20.98 4.19
CA PHE A 163 5.17 20.38 5.12
C PHE A 163 5.50 18.92 5.40
N PHE A 164 5.81 18.12 4.36
CA PHE A 164 6.18 16.72 4.51
C PHE A 164 7.48 16.56 5.31
N LEU A 165 8.49 17.41 5.04
CA LEU A 165 9.73 17.44 5.82
C LEU A 165 9.47 17.70 7.31
N LEU A 166 8.68 18.74 7.62
CA LEU A 166 8.34 19.08 9.01
C LEU A 166 7.55 17.96 9.70
N TYR A 167 6.64 17.30 8.97
CA TYR A 167 5.88 16.19 9.47
C TYR A 167 6.76 14.98 9.80
N ILE A 168 7.66 14.56 8.89
CA ILE A 168 8.58 13.45 9.13
C ILE A 168 9.60 13.82 10.23
N ALA A 169 10.11 15.05 10.25
CA ALA A 169 11.02 15.54 11.30
C ALA A 169 10.37 15.47 12.69
N TYR A 170 9.11 15.91 12.80
CA TYR A 170 8.38 15.86 14.07
C TYR A 170 8.15 14.42 14.53
N ILE A 171 7.78 13.50 13.62
CA ILE A 171 7.62 12.08 13.94
C ILE A 171 8.95 11.45 14.36
N THR A 172 10.03 11.77 13.65
CA THR A 172 11.37 11.32 14.02
C THR A 172 11.74 11.78 15.44
N PHE A 173 11.46 13.05 15.77
CA PHE A 173 11.66 13.58 17.11
C PHE A 173 10.83 12.82 18.17
N ILE A 174 9.54 12.52 17.89
CA ILE A 174 8.69 11.72 18.79
C ILE A 174 9.33 10.34 19.01
N VAL A 175 9.73 9.65 17.94
CA VAL A 175 10.30 8.29 18.02
C VAL A 175 11.60 8.29 18.81
N LEU A 176 12.47 9.31 18.65
CA LEU A 176 13.71 9.43 19.42
C LEU A 176 13.48 9.62 20.93
N ARG A 177 12.29 10.09 21.33
CA ARG A 177 11.92 10.23 22.76
C ARG A 177 11.35 8.95 23.37
N ILE A 178 11.01 7.96 22.56
CA ILE A 178 10.56 6.66 23.05
C ILE A 178 11.77 5.84 23.51
N ASP A 179 11.67 5.22 24.68
CA ASP A 179 12.67 4.26 25.17
C ASP A 179 12.51 2.90 24.50
N GLY A 180 12.50 2.90 23.15
CA GLY A 180 12.24 1.70 22.40
C GLY A 180 13.36 0.66 22.55
N ASP A 181 14.60 1.08 22.77
CA ASP A 181 15.70 0.15 23.03
C ASP A 181 15.53 -0.58 24.37
N GLU A 182 15.03 0.10 25.42
CA GLU A 182 14.70 -0.54 26.70
C GLU A 182 13.49 -1.48 26.57
N ILE A 183 12.45 -1.08 25.81
CA ILE A 183 11.26 -1.90 25.53
C ILE A 183 11.66 -3.25 24.90
N TYR A 184 12.72 -3.25 24.08
CA TYR A 184 13.22 -4.44 23.39
C TYR A 184 14.58 -4.93 23.94
N GLU A 185 14.88 -4.65 25.24
CA GLU A 185 16.04 -5.17 25.96
C GLU A 185 17.38 -4.92 25.23
N ASN A 186 17.54 -3.76 24.57
CA ASN A 186 18.69 -3.38 23.79
C ASN A 186 19.12 -4.37 22.68
N LYS A 187 18.21 -5.24 22.24
CA LYS A 187 18.48 -6.20 21.16
C LYS A 187 18.83 -5.49 19.84
N LYS A 188 19.63 -6.16 19.00
CA LYS A 188 19.88 -5.72 17.62
C LYS A 188 18.58 -5.70 16.82
N ALA A 189 18.49 -4.90 15.76
CA ALA A 189 17.34 -4.83 14.88
C ALA A 189 16.94 -6.22 14.35
N PHE A 190 17.93 -6.98 13.90
CA PHE A 190 17.77 -8.32 13.32
C PHE A 190 18.62 -9.36 14.05
N ASP A 191 18.10 -10.58 14.14
CA ASP A 191 18.91 -11.76 14.47
C ASP A 191 19.60 -12.28 13.19
N SER A 192 20.86 -11.96 13.03
CA SER A 192 21.63 -12.34 11.86
C SER A 192 21.88 -13.86 11.74
N SER A 193 21.74 -14.63 12.83
CA SER A 193 21.82 -16.11 12.79
C SER A 193 20.66 -16.74 12.00
N LYS A 194 19.54 -16.03 11.89
CA LYS A 194 18.31 -16.47 11.21
C LYS A 194 18.11 -15.77 9.86
N ARG A 195 19.19 -15.37 9.19
CA ARG A 195 19.12 -14.82 7.81
C ARG A 195 18.49 -15.82 6.86
N ASN A 196 17.68 -15.29 5.94
CA ASN A 196 17.07 -16.13 4.91
C ASN A 196 17.16 -15.43 3.55
N PRO A 197 18.18 -15.77 2.73
CA PRO A 197 18.43 -15.12 1.45
C PRO A 197 17.26 -15.26 0.46
N VAL A 198 16.40 -16.26 0.63
CA VAL A 198 15.22 -16.45 -0.22
C VAL A 198 14.26 -15.24 -0.16
N PHE A 199 14.08 -14.61 1.01
CA PHE A 199 13.26 -13.41 1.10
C PHE A 199 13.91 -12.20 0.43
N PHE A 200 15.24 -12.10 0.50
CA PHE A 200 15.97 -11.07 -0.23
C PHE A 200 15.80 -11.25 -1.74
N LEU A 201 15.97 -12.48 -2.22
CA LEU A 201 15.75 -12.82 -3.62
C LEU A 201 14.32 -12.47 -4.08
N PHE A 202 13.29 -12.76 -3.26
CA PHE A 202 11.91 -12.34 -3.56
C PHE A 202 11.74 -10.83 -3.60
N GLY A 203 12.39 -10.07 -2.75
CA GLY A 203 12.40 -8.62 -2.82
C GLY A 203 12.98 -8.11 -4.14
N VAL A 204 14.13 -8.67 -4.55
CA VAL A 204 14.77 -8.35 -5.84
C VAL A 204 13.88 -8.75 -7.02
N LEU A 205 13.27 -9.94 -7.01
CA LEU A 205 12.33 -10.37 -8.07
C LEU A 205 11.11 -9.47 -8.13
N ALA A 206 10.55 -9.04 -6.99
CA ALA A 206 9.45 -8.09 -6.96
C ALA A 206 9.86 -6.75 -7.58
N LEU A 207 11.03 -6.23 -7.23
CA LEU A 207 11.57 -5.00 -7.81
C LEU A 207 11.76 -5.13 -9.32
N LEU A 208 12.41 -6.21 -9.77
CA LEU A 208 12.65 -6.47 -11.19
C LEU A 208 11.32 -6.60 -11.96
N SER A 209 10.33 -7.31 -11.43
CA SER A 209 9.01 -7.44 -12.05
C SER A 209 8.34 -6.08 -12.25
N LEU A 210 8.44 -5.19 -11.26
CA LEU A 210 7.86 -3.86 -11.35
C LEU A 210 8.65 -2.93 -12.29
N LEU A 211 9.98 -3.06 -12.35
CA LEU A 211 10.83 -2.33 -13.31
C LEU A 211 10.63 -2.81 -14.75
N ILE A 212 10.48 -4.11 -14.97
CA ILE A 212 10.18 -4.72 -16.27
C ILE A 212 8.84 -4.20 -16.78
N LEU A 213 7.79 -4.21 -15.96
CA LEU A 213 6.49 -3.63 -16.30
C LEU A 213 6.63 -2.18 -16.79
N ARG A 214 7.48 -1.39 -16.13
CA ARG A 214 7.74 -0.02 -16.52
C ARG A 214 8.41 0.09 -17.89
N GLN A 215 9.46 -0.68 -18.14
CA GLN A 215 10.20 -0.63 -19.41
C GLN A 215 9.29 -1.05 -20.58
N TYR A 216 8.38 -1.99 -20.31
CA TYR A 216 7.35 -2.41 -21.24
C TYR A 216 6.38 -1.27 -21.60
N GLN A 217 5.97 -0.47 -20.62
CA GLN A 217 5.12 0.71 -20.83
C GLN A 217 5.76 1.74 -21.78
N MET A 218 7.09 1.80 -21.81
CA MET A 218 7.83 2.82 -22.56
C MET A 218 8.32 2.39 -23.95
N SER A 219 8.51 1.09 -24.20
CA SER A 219 9.25 0.61 -25.38
C SER A 219 8.48 -0.28 -26.37
N GLY A 220 7.28 -0.74 -26.02
CA GLY A 220 6.46 -1.60 -26.89
C GLY A 220 7.12 -2.95 -27.28
N VAL A 221 8.14 -3.41 -26.53
CA VAL A 221 8.96 -4.55 -26.98
C VAL A 221 8.37 -5.90 -26.58
N SER A 222 8.12 -6.75 -27.56
CA SER A 222 7.46 -8.06 -27.47
C SER A 222 8.13 -9.09 -26.54
N VAL A 223 9.43 -9.04 -26.30
CA VAL A 223 10.16 -10.02 -25.46
C VAL A 223 9.75 -9.91 -23.97
N LEU A 224 9.50 -8.70 -23.48
CA LEU A 224 9.08 -8.47 -22.10
C LEU A 224 7.66 -8.95 -21.82
N MET A 225 6.87 -9.13 -22.86
CA MET A 225 5.52 -9.67 -22.83
C MET A 225 5.46 -11.09 -22.24
N TRP A 226 6.46 -11.92 -22.55
CA TRP A 226 6.54 -13.29 -22.03
C TRP A 226 7.10 -13.37 -20.61
N LEU A 227 7.91 -12.39 -20.19
CA LEU A 227 8.43 -12.32 -18.82
C LEU A 227 7.33 -12.00 -17.80
N THR A 228 6.30 -11.25 -18.19
CA THR A 228 5.19 -10.94 -17.28
C THR A 228 4.37 -12.17 -16.89
N PRO A 229 3.88 -13.02 -17.84
CA PRO A 229 3.25 -14.30 -17.48
C PRO A 229 4.17 -15.22 -16.67
N LEU A 230 5.45 -15.27 -16.98
CA LEU A 230 6.42 -16.08 -16.24
C LEU A 230 6.55 -15.62 -14.78
N THR A 231 6.67 -14.31 -14.55
CA THR A 231 6.69 -13.75 -13.18
C THR A 231 5.39 -14.03 -12.44
N ILE A 232 4.24 -13.94 -13.10
CA ILE A 232 2.93 -14.31 -12.52
C ILE A 232 2.93 -15.79 -12.11
N VAL A 233 3.38 -16.69 -12.98
CA VAL A 233 3.45 -18.13 -12.70
C VAL A 233 4.40 -18.41 -11.53
N ILE A 234 5.58 -17.77 -11.47
CA ILE A 234 6.53 -17.91 -10.36
C ILE A 234 5.91 -17.44 -9.06
N PHE A 235 5.24 -16.29 -9.03
CA PHE A 235 4.54 -15.81 -7.84
C PHE A 235 3.46 -16.78 -7.38
N PHE A 236 2.66 -17.33 -8.29
CA PHE A 236 1.66 -18.36 -7.98
C PHE A 236 2.29 -19.63 -7.44
N ALA A 237 3.34 -20.12 -8.07
CA ALA A 237 4.04 -21.33 -7.64
C ALA A 237 4.62 -21.17 -6.22
N VAL A 238 5.21 -20.02 -5.94
CA VAL A 238 5.74 -19.69 -4.61
C VAL A 238 4.63 -19.63 -3.55
N GLU A 239 3.50 -19.00 -3.87
CA GLU A 239 2.36 -18.94 -2.95
C GLU A 239 1.70 -20.32 -2.74
N LEU A 240 1.58 -21.14 -3.78
CA LEU A 240 1.10 -22.52 -3.67
C LEU A 240 2.03 -23.39 -2.81
N TYR A 241 3.36 -23.22 -2.96
CA TYR A 241 4.33 -23.90 -2.11
C TYR A 241 4.20 -23.47 -0.64
N ARG A 242 4.01 -22.17 -0.38
CA ARG A 242 3.75 -21.63 0.96
C ARG A 242 2.44 -22.14 1.55
N ARG A 243 1.40 -22.40 0.71
CA ARG A 243 0.09 -22.91 1.14
C ARG A 243 0.20 -24.15 2.03
N ARG A 244 1.15 -25.05 1.77
CA ARG A 244 1.35 -26.26 2.58
C ARG A 244 1.71 -25.99 4.04
N LYS A 245 2.16 -24.76 4.35
CA LYS A 245 2.60 -24.34 5.70
C LYS A 245 1.68 -23.33 6.39
N TYR A 246 0.68 -22.73 5.69
CA TYR A 246 -0.10 -21.60 6.21
C TYR A 246 -1.59 -21.93 6.43
N LYS A 247 -2.26 -21.13 7.31
CA LYS A 247 -3.70 -21.24 7.61
C LYS A 247 -4.57 -20.53 6.56
N ASP A 248 -5.91 -20.76 6.63
CA ASP A 248 -6.87 -20.31 5.63
C ASP A 248 -6.92 -18.80 5.42
N TYR A 249 -6.66 -17.99 6.45
CA TYR A 249 -6.64 -16.53 6.34
C TYR A 249 -5.46 -15.99 5.50
N THR A 250 -4.50 -16.83 5.09
CA THR A 250 -3.41 -16.45 4.18
C THR A 250 -3.94 -16.01 2.82
N PHE A 251 -4.94 -16.72 2.27
CA PHE A 251 -5.57 -16.36 1.00
C PHE A 251 -6.38 -15.08 1.08
N GLN A 252 -7.10 -14.90 2.21
CA GLN A 252 -7.82 -13.66 2.47
C GLN A 252 -6.86 -12.47 2.50
N THR A 253 -5.68 -12.64 3.11
CA THR A 253 -4.64 -11.62 3.19
C THR A 253 -4.11 -11.24 1.81
N TYR A 254 -3.82 -12.25 1.00
CA TYR A 254 -3.34 -12.10 -0.36
C TYR A 254 -4.38 -11.38 -1.23
N TRP A 255 -5.63 -11.84 -1.20
CA TRP A 255 -6.74 -11.23 -1.93
C TRP A 255 -6.96 -9.76 -1.54
N VAL A 256 -6.89 -9.44 -0.23
CA VAL A 256 -6.98 -8.04 0.24
C VAL A 256 -5.91 -7.16 -0.38
N GLY A 257 -4.69 -7.66 -0.52
CA GLY A 257 -3.62 -6.94 -1.20
C GLY A 257 -3.96 -6.65 -2.65
N GLY A 258 -4.47 -7.64 -3.36
CA GLY A 258 -4.89 -7.53 -4.76
C GLY A 258 -6.01 -6.53 -4.97
N ILE A 259 -7.13 -6.70 -4.26
CA ILE A 259 -8.29 -5.83 -4.47
C ILE A 259 -8.01 -4.37 -4.12
N LYS A 260 -7.23 -4.10 -3.08
CA LYS A 260 -6.82 -2.73 -2.73
C LYS A 260 -5.91 -2.11 -3.80
N CYS A 261 -5.01 -2.90 -4.36
CA CYS A 261 -4.16 -2.48 -5.47
C CYS A 261 -5.02 -2.14 -6.69
N PHE A 262 -5.96 -3.02 -7.05
CA PHE A 262 -6.86 -2.80 -8.16
C PHE A 262 -7.69 -1.51 -7.99
N ILE A 263 -8.36 -1.35 -6.85
CA ILE A 263 -9.17 -0.15 -6.58
C ILE A 263 -8.36 1.12 -6.77
N MET A 264 -7.14 1.17 -6.21
CA MET A 264 -6.29 2.34 -6.31
C MET A 264 -5.75 2.53 -7.73
N LEU A 265 -5.08 1.51 -8.26
CA LEU A 265 -4.28 1.62 -9.48
C LEU A 265 -5.16 1.74 -10.72
N TYR A 266 -6.20 0.90 -10.85
CA TYR A 266 -7.14 1.00 -11.96
C TYR A 266 -7.82 2.38 -12.00
N SER A 267 -8.30 2.87 -10.84
CA SER A 267 -8.94 4.18 -10.79
C SER A 267 -7.99 5.32 -11.17
N LEU A 268 -6.72 5.24 -10.72
CA LEU A 268 -5.71 6.24 -11.09
C LEU A 268 -5.40 6.19 -12.59
N VAL A 269 -5.10 4.99 -13.12
CA VAL A 269 -4.82 4.80 -14.55
C VAL A 269 -5.99 5.32 -15.38
N PHE A 270 -7.21 4.87 -15.07
CA PHE A 270 -8.40 5.27 -15.82
C PHE A 270 -8.62 6.78 -15.81
N HIS A 271 -8.68 7.40 -14.63
CA HIS A 271 -8.99 8.83 -14.52
C HIS A 271 -7.88 9.74 -15.06
N THR A 272 -6.62 9.36 -14.90
CA THR A 272 -5.50 10.11 -15.48
C THR A 272 -5.50 9.99 -17.01
N SER A 273 -5.64 8.79 -17.56
CA SER A 273 -5.63 8.55 -18.99
C SER A 273 -6.75 9.27 -19.77
N VAL A 274 -7.93 9.44 -19.12
CA VAL A 274 -9.06 10.16 -19.73
C VAL A 274 -9.09 11.66 -19.37
N GLY A 275 -8.05 12.20 -18.72
CA GLY A 275 -7.94 13.63 -18.40
C GLY A 275 -8.72 14.09 -17.16
N ASN A 276 -9.23 13.19 -16.35
CA ASN A 276 -9.96 13.51 -15.12
C ASN A 276 -9.03 13.59 -13.89
N THR A 277 -8.00 14.46 -13.92
CA THR A 277 -6.99 14.57 -12.84
C THR A 277 -7.59 14.89 -11.47
N SER A 278 -8.68 15.67 -11.41
CA SER A 278 -9.40 15.93 -10.15
C SER A 278 -9.99 14.65 -9.57
N MET A 279 -10.53 13.76 -10.38
CA MET A 279 -11.06 12.46 -9.96
C MET A 279 -9.94 11.53 -9.49
N ALA A 280 -8.77 11.54 -10.15
CA ALA A 280 -7.61 10.78 -9.69
C ALA A 280 -7.21 11.15 -8.25
N MET A 281 -7.27 12.43 -7.89
CA MET A 281 -7.02 12.85 -6.50
C MET A 281 -8.15 12.46 -5.53
N MET A 282 -9.41 12.49 -5.98
CA MET A 282 -10.56 12.04 -5.17
C MET A 282 -10.48 10.56 -4.83
N VAL A 283 -9.80 9.73 -5.64
CA VAL A 283 -9.56 8.31 -5.33
C VAL A 283 -8.84 8.15 -3.99
N TYR A 284 -7.77 8.92 -3.75
CA TYR A 284 -7.03 8.85 -2.49
C TYR A 284 -7.90 9.23 -1.29
N LEU A 285 -8.69 10.31 -1.42
CA LEU A 285 -9.60 10.75 -0.37
C LEU A 285 -10.69 9.71 -0.09
N ALA A 286 -11.27 9.12 -1.13
CA ALA A 286 -12.29 8.08 -1.01
C ALA A 286 -11.76 6.84 -0.28
N ILE A 287 -10.52 6.41 -0.59
CA ILE A 287 -9.84 5.31 0.12
C ILE A 287 -9.60 5.67 1.59
N ALA A 288 -9.19 6.91 1.88
CA ALA A 288 -8.95 7.35 3.25
C ALA A 288 -10.25 7.41 4.08
N ILE A 289 -11.34 7.95 3.52
CA ILE A 289 -12.68 7.97 4.14
C ILE A 289 -13.19 6.55 4.42
N SER A 290 -12.93 5.60 3.51
CA SER A 290 -13.32 4.21 3.70
C SER A 290 -12.71 3.57 4.94
N GLY A 291 -11.54 4.05 5.39
CA GLY A 291 -10.90 3.61 6.62
C GLY A 291 -11.78 3.88 7.85
N ILE A 292 -12.38 5.06 7.96
CA ILE A 292 -13.30 5.42 9.05
C ILE A 292 -14.62 4.65 8.90
N GLY A 293 -15.18 4.65 7.68
CA GLY A 293 -16.43 3.96 7.38
C GLY A 293 -16.37 2.47 7.71
N SER A 294 -15.22 1.83 7.52
CA SER A 294 -15.06 0.40 7.79
C SER A 294 -15.25 0.03 9.28
N ASP A 295 -14.81 0.86 10.21
CA ASP A 295 -14.97 0.61 11.64
C ASP A 295 -16.46 0.71 12.05
N ILE A 296 -17.20 1.65 11.47
CA ILE A 296 -18.64 1.84 11.72
C ILE A 296 -19.42 0.64 11.18
N VAL A 297 -19.22 0.32 9.88
CA VAL A 297 -19.90 -0.79 9.20
C VAL A 297 -19.57 -2.12 9.89
N ARG A 298 -18.31 -2.35 10.25
CA ARG A 298 -17.89 -3.55 10.99
C ARG A 298 -18.63 -3.71 12.31
N LYS A 299 -18.78 -2.64 13.11
CA LYS A 299 -19.52 -2.67 14.38
C LYS A 299 -21.00 -3.03 14.18
N ILE A 300 -21.61 -2.55 13.10
CA ILE A 300 -23.01 -2.87 12.76
C ILE A 300 -23.14 -4.32 12.32
N MET A 301 -22.30 -4.77 11.38
CA MET A 301 -22.35 -6.12 10.81
C MET A 301 -21.98 -7.21 11.83
N SER A 302 -21.00 -6.96 12.70
CA SER A 302 -20.53 -7.92 13.72
C SER A 302 -21.57 -8.23 14.80
N LYS A 303 -22.63 -7.42 14.93
CA LYS A 303 -23.76 -7.75 15.78
C LYS A 303 -24.58 -8.94 15.27
N LYS A 304 -24.67 -9.10 13.94
CA LYS A 304 -25.45 -10.16 13.30
C LYS A 304 -24.59 -11.30 12.76
N ILE A 305 -23.41 -11.02 12.26
CA ILE A 305 -22.54 -11.98 11.58
C ILE A 305 -21.16 -11.92 12.23
N LYS A 306 -20.64 -13.05 12.70
CA LYS A 306 -19.36 -13.11 13.44
C LYS A 306 -18.28 -13.93 12.73
N GLY A 307 -17.03 -13.57 12.99
CA GLY A 307 -15.85 -14.32 12.59
C GLY A 307 -15.71 -14.56 11.09
N PRO A 308 -15.35 -15.78 10.66
CA PRO A 308 -15.06 -16.06 9.25
C PRO A 308 -16.24 -15.83 8.29
N ALA A 309 -17.49 -15.91 8.76
CA ALA A 309 -18.66 -15.64 7.92
C ALA A 309 -18.73 -14.15 7.54
N LEU A 310 -18.38 -13.24 8.46
CA LEU A 310 -18.29 -11.82 8.18
C LEU A 310 -17.19 -11.54 7.15
N SER A 311 -16.00 -12.13 7.33
CA SER A 311 -14.89 -11.97 6.39
C SER A 311 -15.27 -12.45 4.98
N ASN A 312 -15.90 -13.63 4.86
CA ASN A 312 -16.33 -14.21 3.59
C ASN A 312 -17.38 -13.33 2.89
N LEU A 313 -18.37 -12.83 3.62
CA LEU A 313 -19.37 -11.91 3.08
C LEU A 313 -18.72 -10.61 2.58
N CYS A 314 -17.79 -10.04 3.36
CA CYS A 314 -17.09 -8.81 2.97
C CYS A 314 -16.18 -9.02 1.74
N ILE A 315 -15.58 -10.20 1.56
CA ILE A 315 -14.82 -10.56 0.37
C ILE A 315 -15.71 -10.49 -0.87
N ILE A 316 -16.87 -11.12 -0.83
CA ILE A 316 -17.82 -11.10 -1.95
C ILE A 316 -18.35 -9.69 -2.22
N LEU A 317 -18.81 -8.97 -1.18
CA LEU A 317 -19.33 -7.62 -1.33
C LEU A 317 -18.28 -6.66 -1.90
N SER A 318 -17.05 -6.72 -1.42
CA SER A 318 -15.95 -5.89 -1.94
C SER A 318 -15.71 -6.15 -3.43
N SER A 319 -15.68 -7.43 -3.85
CA SER A 319 -15.53 -7.81 -5.25
C SER A 319 -16.71 -7.41 -6.13
N LEU A 320 -17.94 -7.40 -5.60
CA LEU A 320 -19.12 -6.93 -6.33
C LEU A 320 -19.10 -5.40 -6.53
N PHE A 321 -18.75 -4.64 -5.49
CA PHE A 321 -18.70 -3.18 -5.59
C PHE A 321 -17.59 -2.65 -6.49
N VAL A 322 -16.53 -3.44 -6.75
CA VAL A 322 -15.49 -3.10 -7.72
C VAL A 322 -16.05 -2.88 -9.13
N PHE A 323 -17.14 -3.57 -9.53
CA PHE A 323 -17.77 -3.35 -10.83
C PHE A 323 -18.29 -1.93 -11.03
N LEU A 324 -18.62 -1.21 -9.96
CA LEU A 324 -19.04 0.20 -10.06
C LEU A 324 -17.94 1.11 -10.59
N LEU A 325 -16.65 0.73 -10.46
CA LEU A 325 -15.51 1.49 -10.96
C LEU A 325 -15.46 1.52 -12.50
N THR A 326 -16.05 0.53 -13.14
CA THR A 326 -16.04 0.39 -14.61
C THR A 326 -17.22 1.10 -15.29
N LEU A 327 -18.18 1.61 -14.52
CA LEU A 327 -19.35 2.30 -15.04
C LEU A 327 -19.03 3.73 -15.51
N PRO A 328 -19.79 4.31 -16.45
CA PRO A 328 -19.52 5.63 -17.01
C PRO A 328 -19.75 6.80 -16.03
N SER A 329 -20.40 6.57 -14.89
CA SER A 329 -20.75 7.60 -13.92
C SER A 329 -19.64 7.87 -12.92
N LYS A 330 -19.16 9.11 -12.84
CA LYS A 330 -18.16 9.55 -11.84
C LYS A 330 -18.63 9.30 -10.40
N VAL A 331 -19.93 9.49 -10.13
CA VAL A 331 -20.53 9.26 -8.80
C VAL A 331 -20.46 7.78 -8.45
N LEU A 332 -20.85 6.89 -9.37
CA LEU A 332 -20.80 5.45 -9.15
C LEU A 332 -19.35 4.95 -8.97
N ASN A 333 -18.39 5.55 -9.66
CA ASN A 333 -16.97 5.21 -9.43
C ASN A 333 -16.55 5.55 -8.00
N ILE A 334 -16.84 6.75 -7.48
CA ILE A 334 -16.53 7.13 -6.09
C ILE A 334 -17.23 6.20 -5.10
N VAL A 335 -18.53 5.93 -5.29
CA VAL A 335 -19.30 5.00 -4.45
C VAL A 335 -18.66 3.61 -4.47
N GLY A 336 -18.28 3.13 -5.65
CA GLY A 336 -17.58 1.87 -5.83
C GLY A 336 -16.25 1.81 -5.05
N ILE A 337 -15.44 2.86 -5.15
CA ILE A 337 -14.17 2.97 -4.40
C ILE A 337 -14.44 2.91 -2.89
N ILE A 338 -15.38 3.70 -2.39
CA ILE A 338 -15.69 3.77 -0.96
C ILE A 338 -16.20 2.41 -0.46
N LEU A 339 -17.22 1.84 -1.09
CA LEU A 339 -17.86 0.61 -0.63
C LEU A 339 -16.91 -0.59 -0.74
N SER A 340 -16.24 -0.78 -1.89
CA SER A 340 -15.29 -1.87 -2.04
C SER A 340 -14.12 -1.76 -1.03
N SER A 341 -13.61 -0.54 -0.79
CA SER A 341 -12.56 -0.31 0.21
C SER A 341 -13.04 -0.52 1.65
N ILE A 342 -14.29 -0.14 1.99
CA ILE A 342 -14.88 -0.42 3.32
C ILE A 342 -14.88 -1.92 3.59
N PHE A 343 -15.43 -2.73 2.68
CA PHE A 343 -15.49 -4.18 2.88
C PHE A 343 -14.12 -4.83 2.87
N ALA A 344 -13.18 -4.39 2.01
CA ALA A 344 -11.80 -4.86 2.05
C ALA A 344 -11.12 -4.52 3.39
N ASN A 345 -11.36 -3.33 3.96
CA ASN A 345 -10.81 -2.94 5.26
C ASN A 345 -11.38 -3.77 6.42
N ILE A 346 -12.65 -4.18 6.35
CA ILE A 346 -13.23 -5.11 7.33
C ILE A 346 -12.51 -6.46 7.29
N VAL A 347 -12.23 -6.99 6.09
CA VAL A 347 -11.43 -8.23 5.95
C VAL A 347 -10.02 -8.03 6.54
N VAL A 348 -9.37 -6.88 6.28
CA VAL A 348 -8.06 -6.55 6.90
C VAL A 348 -8.12 -6.62 8.42
N ALA A 349 -9.19 -6.08 9.03
CA ALA A 349 -9.35 -6.06 10.47
C ALA A 349 -9.49 -7.48 11.05
N GLU A 350 -10.29 -8.36 10.41
CA GLU A 350 -10.44 -9.76 10.81
C GLU A 350 -9.13 -10.55 10.63
N VAL A 351 -8.45 -10.36 9.52
CA VAL A 351 -7.14 -10.97 9.26
C VAL A 351 -6.10 -10.50 10.29
N ASN A 352 -6.10 -9.22 10.68
CA ASN A 352 -5.21 -8.71 11.72
C ASN A 352 -5.35 -9.48 13.03
N VAL A 353 -6.58 -9.72 13.48
CA VAL A 353 -6.84 -10.47 14.71
C VAL A 353 -6.24 -11.88 14.61
N ASN A 354 -6.39 -12.52 13.45
CA ASN A 354 -5.85 -13.87 13.23
C ASN A 354 -4.32 -13.90 13.30
N TYR A 355 -3.61 -12.92 12.66
CA TYR A 355 -2.15 -12.87 12.75
C TYR A 355 -1.64 -12.48 14.13
N MET A 356 -2.28 -11.53 14.81
CA MET A 356 -1.86 -11.15 16.17
C MET A 356 -1.98 -12.29 17.17
N ASN A 357 -2.89 -13.24 16.94
CA ASN A 357 -3.09 -14.43 17.79
C ASN A 357 -2.29 -15.65 17.29
N ASP A 358 -1.55 -15.56 16.18
CA ASP A 358 -0.83 -16.71 15.64
C ASP A 358 0.50 -16.94 16.36
N LYS A 359 0.54 -18.00 17.16
CA LYS A 359 1.72 -18.41 17.95
C LYS A 359 2.90 -18.94 17.10
N ARG A 360 2.72 -19.17 15.80
CA ARG A 360 3.80 -19.65 14.91
C ARG A 360 4.85 -18.59 14.61
N TYR A 361 4.49 -17.31 14.78
CA TYR A 361 5.38 -16.18 14.55
C TYR A 361 5.69 -15.48 15.86
N VAL A 362 6.91 -15.00 15.99
CA VAL A 362 7.27 -14.10 17.09
C VAL A 362 6.40 -12.83 17.01
N PRO A 363 6.01 -12.27 18.16
CA PRO A 363 5.09 -11.12 18.20
C PRO A 363 5.53 -9.96 17.29
N GLU A 364 6.83 -9.71 17.21
CA GLU A 364 7.47 -8.64 16.45
C GLU A 364 7.32 -8.82 14.93
N GLU A 365 7.20 -10.06 14.44
CA GLU A 365 7.08 -10.36 13.00
C GLU A 365 5.64 -10.51 12.48
N ARG A 366 4.65 -10.70 13.35
CA ARG A 366 3.26 -11.00 12.96
C ARG A 366 2.69 -9.98 11.98
N ALA A 367 2.90 -8.70 12.27
CA ALA A 367 2.44 -7.61 11.41
C ALA A 367 3.20 -7.61 10.07
N LEU A 368 4.50 -7.90 10.08
CA LEU A 368 5.31 -7.96 8.86
C LEU A 368 4.89 -9.13 7.96
N VAL A 369 4.67 -10.32 8.51
CA VAL A 369 4.20 -11.49 7.74
C VAL A 369 2.89 -11.16 7.01
N LYS A 370 1.93 -10.57 7.72
CA LYS A 370 0.68 -10.11 7.11
C LYS A 370 0.94 -9.11 5.99
N THR A 371 1.74 -8.07 6.26
CA THR A 371 2.00 -7.01 5.29
C THR A 371 2.71 -7.54 4.04
N ARG A 372 3.66 -8.48 4.18
CA ARG A 372 4.31 -9.15 3.03
C ARG A 372 3.31 -9.88 2.14
N LEU A 373 2.38 -10.63 2.73
CA LEU A 373 1.37 -11.35 1.95
C LEU A 373 0.41 -10.40 1.24
N GLN A 374 0.02 -9.31 1.88
CA GLN A 374 -0.75 -8.25 1.24
C GLN A 374 0.03 -7.61 0.09
N THR A 375 1.31 -7.35 0.29
CA THR A 375 2.19 -6.80 -0.76
C THR A 375 2.34 -7.76 -1.93
N ALA A 376 2.51 -9.07 -1.68
CA ALA A 376 2.56 -10.07 -2.75
C ALA A 376 1.27 -10.10 -3.58
N GLY A 377 0.10 -10.05 -2.93
CA GLY A 377 -1.19 -9.93 -3.61
C GLY A 377 -1.32 -8.64 -4.42
N SER A 378 -0.82 -7.53 -3.89
CA SER A 378 -0.81 -6.23 -4.56
C SER A 378 0.06 -6.23 -5.83
N ILE A 379 1.26 -6.83 -5.77
CA ILE A 379 2.15 -6.97 -6.95
C ILE A 379 1.50 -7.84 -8.00
N MET A 380 0.92 -8.96 -7.59
CA MET A 380 0.24 -9.87 -8.51
C MET A 380 -0.89 -9.19 -9.26
N GLU A 381 -1.75 -8.46 -8.55
CA GLU A 381 -2.86 -7.74 -9.17
C GLU A 381 -2.39 -6.64 -10.11
N GLN A 382 -1.31 -5.93 -9.76
CA GLN A 382 -0.71 -4.95 -10.66
C GLN A 382 -0.24 -5.60 -11.96
N LEU A 383 0.41 -6.77 -11.88
CA LEU A 383 0.85 -7.52 -13.04
C LEU A 383 -0.35 -7.95 -13.91
N VAL A 384 -1.40 -8.48 -13.26
CA VAL A 384 -2.64 -8.90 -13.95
C VAL A 384 -3.30 -7.71 -14.64
N LEU A 385 -3.47 -6.59 -13.94
CA LEU A 385 -4.08 -5.38 -14.49
C LEU A 385 -3.32 -4.87 -15.71
N PHE A 386 -2.01 -4.67 -15.61
CA PHE A 386 -1.23 -4.14 -16.72
C PHE A 386 -1.13 -5.12 -17.89
N PHE A 387 -1.02 -6.41 -17.62
CA PHE A 387 -1.05 -7.42 -18.66
C PHE A 387 -2.41 -7.46 -19.40
N THR A 388 -3.52 -7.32 -18.65
CA THR A 388 -4.86 -7.26 -19.25
C THR A 388 -5.04 -5.98 -20.09
N ILE A 389 -4.57 -4.82 -19.58
CA ILE A 389 -4.57 -3.55 -20.35
C ILE A 389 -3.81 -3.73 -21.66
N TYR A 390 -2.64 -4.37 -21.61
CA TYR A 390 -1.83 -4.62 -22.80
C TYR A 390 -2.56 -5.52 -23.81
N ILE A 391 -3.03 -6.70 -23.39
CA ILE A 391 -3.72 -7.62 -24.31
C ILE A 391 -4.95 -6.97 -24.94
N VAL A 392 -5.74 -6.28 -24.15
CA VAL A 392 -6.97 -5.62 -24.64
C VAL A 392 -6.62 -4.46 -25.59
N GLY A 393 -5.55 -3.72 -25.32
CA GLY A 393 -5.05 -2.66 -26.19
C GLY A 393 -4.59 -3.19 -27.53
N GLU A 394 -3.72 -4.21 -27.54
CA GLU A 394 -3.24 -4.86 -28.76
C GLU A 394 -4.36 -5.48 -29.59
N ALA A 395 -5.29 -6.17 -28.94
CA ALA A 395 -6.42 -6.83 -29.62
C ALA A 395 -7.48 -5.82 -30.14
N GLY A 396 -7.62 -4.66 -29.48
CA GLY A 396 -8.67 -3.68 -29.76
C GLY A 396 -8.30 -2.58 -30.75
N ILE A 397 -7.16 -1.90 -30.56
CA ILE A 397 -6.80 -0.71 -31.32
C ILE A 397 -5.33 -0.66 -31.76
N HIS A 398 -4.55 -1.71 -31.44
CA HIS A 398 -3.10 -1.76 -31.68
C HIS A 398 -2.32 -0.56 -31.08
N GLU A 399 -2.78 -0.02 -29.96
CA GLU A 399 -2.17 1.12 -29.27
C GLU A 399 -1.78 0.77 -27.82
N ASN A 400 -0.78 1.47 -27.31
CA ASN A 400 -0.36 1.36 -25.90
C ASN A 400 -1.31 2.17 -25.00
N LEU A 401 -2.31 1.52 -24.42
CA LEU A 401 -3.30 2.13 -23.53
C LEU A 401 -2.72 2.73 -22.23
N LEU A 402 -1.48 2.41 -21.89
CA LEU A 402 -0.80 2.98 -20.71
C LEU A 402 -0.02 4.25 -21.03
N GLU A 403 0.22 4.54 -22.30
CA GLU A 403 0.96 5.74 -22.72
C GLU A 403 0.33 7.03 -22.19
N PRO A 404 -0.99 7.28 -22.31
CA PRO A 404 -1.63 8.47 -21.77
C PRO A 404 -1.45 8.63 -20.25
N TYR A 405 -1.44 7.51 -19.51
CA TYR A 405 -1.17 7.51 -18.07
C TYR A 405 0.29 7.86 -17.76
N VAL A 406 1.23 7.25 -18.49
CA VAL A 406 2.67 7.40 -18.24
C VAL A 406 3.19 8.76 -18.72
N ALA A 407 2.76 9.20 -19.89
CA ALA A 407 3.17 10.48 -20.49
C ALA A 407 2.42 11.69 -19.92
N GLY A 408 1.31 11.46 -19.20
CA GLY A 408 0.45 12.54 -18.72
C GLY A 408 -0.33 13.26 -19.83
N THR A 409 -0.44 12.63 -21.01
CA THR A 409 -1.17 13.14 -22.17
C THR A 409 -2.56 12.49 -22.27
N PRO A 410 -3.64 13.16 -21.82
CA PRO A 410 -4.95 12.52 -21.78
C PRO A 410 -5.47 12.12 -23.17
N ASN A 411 -6.03 10.90 -23.26
CA ASN A 411 -6.74 10.43 -24.44
C ASN A 411 -8.14 9.90 -24.03
N PRO A 412 -9.22 10.69 -24.17
CA PRO A 412 -10.58 10.26 -23.81
C PRO A 412 -11.12 9.11 -24.67
N GLU A 413 -10.61 8.88 -25.87
CA GLU A 413 -11.10 7.86 -26.80
C GLU A 413 -10.87 6.44 -26.29
N ILE A 414 -9.81 6.23 -25.48
CA ILE A 414 -9.51 4.92 -24.88
C ILE A 414 -10.40 4.55 -23.69
N ALA A 415 -11.30 5.46 -23.27
CA ALA A 415 -12.11 5.25 -22.06
C ALA A 415 -12.93 3.96 -22.11
N LEU A 416 -13.51 3.62 -23.27
CA LEU A 416 -14.32 2.41 -23.43
C LEU A 416 -13.47 1.14 -23.25
N ILE A 417 -12.28 1.13 -23.82
CA ILE A 417 -11.36 -0.01 -23.79
C ILE A 417 -10.79 -0.20 -22.37
N LEU A 418 -10.42 0.90 -21.68
CA LEU A 418 -10.02 0.84 -20.28
C LEU A 418 -11.14 0.34 -19.36
N ARG A 419 -12.41 0.66 -19.64
CA ARG A 419 -13.55 0.10 -18.91
C ARG A 419 -13.71 -1.39 -19.15
N ALA A 420 -13.59 -1.84 -20.39
CA ALA A 420 -13.60 -3.27 -20.72
C ALA A 420 -12.50 -4.04 -19.97
N THR A 421 -11.28 -3.47 -19.94
CA THR A 421 -10.17 -4.01 -19.15
C THR A 421 -10.52 -4.09 -17.66
N GLY A 422 -11.05 -3.00 -17.09
CA GLY A 422 -11.47 -2.98 -15.70
C GLY A 422 -12.56 -4.02 -15.40
N LEU A 423 -13.49 -4.22 -16.31
CA LEU A 423 -14.55 -5.23 -16.18
C LEU A 423 -13.96 -6.65 -16.15
N ILE A 424 -13.02 -6.97 -17.05
CA ILE A 424 -12.33 -8.28 -17.09
C ILE A 424 -11.62 -8.53 -15.76
N CYS A 425 -10.82 -7.57 -15.27
CA CYS A 425 -10.12 -7.70 -14.00
C CYS A 425 -11.10 -7.83 -12.81
N SER A 426 -12.24 -7.11 -12.83
CA SER A 426 -13.28 -7.23 -11.79
C SER A 426 -13.89 -8.63 -11.75
N PHE A 427 -14.13 -9.26 -12.91
CA PHE A 427 -14.58 -10.66 -12.99
C PHE A 427 -13.51 -11.62 -12.45
N MET A 428 -12.24 -11.43 -12.78
CA MET A 428 -11.15 -12.25 -12.25
C MET A 428 -11.08 -12.16 -10.71
N LEU A 429 -11.17 -10.96 -10.15
CA LEU A 429 -11.21 -10.74 -8.69
C LEU A 429 -12.42 -11.41 -8.03
N LEU A 430 -13.59 -11.36 -8.67
CA LEU A 430 -14.80 -12.02 -8.16
C LEU A 430 -14.67 -13.56 -8.19
N ILE A 431 -14.10 -14.13 -9.24
CA ILE A 431 -13.83 -15.58 -9.32
C ILE A 431 -12.88 -15.99 -8.20
N VAL A 432 -11.79 -15.26 -8.00
CA VAL A 432 -10.84 -15.53 -6.91
C VAL A 432 -11.53 -15.42 -5.54
N ALA A 433 -12.39 -14.42 -5.35
CA ALA A 433 -13.17 -14.26 -4.12
C ALA A 433 -14.08 -15.47 -3.84
N ILE A 434 -14.81 -15.94 -4.85
CA ILE A 434 -15.69 -17.13 -4.75
C ILE A 434 -14.85 -18.36 -4.39
N LEU A 435 -13.71 -18.57 -5.06
CA LEU A 435 -12.81 -19.71 -4.79
C LEU A 435 -12.30 -19.70 -3.33
N ILE A 436 -11.92 -18.52 -2.82
CA ILE A 436 -11.47 -18.37 -1.42
C ILE A 436 -12.59 -18.76 -0.45
N VAL A 437 -13.81 -18.27 -0.69
CA VAL A 437 -14.96 -18.54 0.17
C VAL A 437 -15.35 -20.02 0.12
N CYS A 438 -15.35 -20.65 -1.06
CA CYS A 438 -15.64 -22.08 -1.22
C CYS A 438 -14.60 -22.98 -0.52
N VAL A 439 -13.30 -22.63 -0.64
CA VAL A 439 -12.23 -23.38 0.05
C VAL A 439 -12.33 -23.25 1.57
N ALA A 440 -12.66 -22.05 2.08
CA ALA A 440 -12.87 -21.83 3.50
C ALA A 440 -14.10 -22.59 4.04
N GLY A 441 -15.15 -22.73 3.22
CA GLY A 441 -16.37 -23.48 3.58
C GLY A 441 -16.16 -25.00 3.71
N LYS A 442 -15.41 -25.60 2.77
CA LYS A 442 -15.16 -27.06 2.78
C LYS A 442 -14.39 -27.57 4.00
N LYS A 443 -13.56 -26.75 4.64
CA LYS A 443 -12.81 -27.13 5.83
C LYS A 443 -13.62 -27.06 7.14
N ARG A 444 -14.78 -26.43 7.13
CA ARG A 444 -15.67 -26.39 8.31
C ARG A 444 -16.52 -27.64 8.45
N ASN A 445 -16.72 -28.36 7.36
CA ASN A 445 -17.56 -29.56 7.31
C ASN A 445 -16.74 -30.85 7.47
N LYS A 446 -15.44 -30.74 7.71
CA LYS A 446 -14.54 -31.82 8.14
C LYS A 446 -14.00 -31.52 9.54
#